data_cbddbaa94c903d0e96624d32de9e6dce
#
_entry.id   cbddbaa94c903d0e96624d32de9e6dce
#
_cell.length_a   1.000
_cell.length_b   1.000
_cell.length_c   1.000
_cell.angle_alpha   90.00
_cell.angle_beta   90.00
_cell.angle_gamma   90.00
#
_symmetry.space_group_name_H-M   'P 1'
#
loop_
_entity.id
_entity.type
_entity.pdbx_description
1 polymer ?
#
loop_
_entity_poly.entity_id
_entity_poly.type
_entity_poly.pdbx_seq_one_letter_code
_entity_poly.pdbx_strand_id
1 'polypeptide(L)'
;NYPVQLLLEPLIGAIAGGNVAVLKPSEFTPHVESVMVRLIKEAFDSRYVSVVTGDYQVNQALLDLRFDYIFFTGSVNVGKIVMEKASHHLTPLTLELGGKSPVIVDETANLKLAAKRIAWGKFMNAGQTCVAPDYVMVHHSVYEAFLKELQTVIKSFYGDNIQSNPEFGRIVTTRHASRLADLIEGNRDQVVMGGAVDLEDRFIEPTVFKEVTLTSSLMEDELFGPLLPTMSYQSMDEIKRCLKAHPNPLAFYVFSENKAFSHQLITQFSFGGGCINDTITHVASSRLPFGGVGSSGMGRYHGEASFKTFTYEKSMVNRSTKIHLNLVFPPYKDKLKLIKKIMK
;
A
#
# COMPACT_ATOMS: atom_id res chain seq x y z
N ASN A 1 -8.94 2.98 6.58
CA ASN A 1 -9.34 3.61 5.32
C ASN A 1 -10.11 2.63 4.43
N TYR A 2 -10.93 3.12 3.49
CA TYR A 2 -11.67 2.30 2.51
C TYR A 2 -12.31 1.02 3.10
N PRO A 3 -13.06 1.09 4.20
CA PRO A 3 -13.42 -0.10 4.99
C PRO A 3 -14.33 -1.09 4.26
N VAL A 4 -15.10 -0.64 3.27
CA VAL A 4 -15.94 -1.51 2.43
C VAL A 4 -15.07 -2.28 1.43
N GLN A 5 -14.24 -1.58 0.66
CA GLN A 5 -13.41 -2.18 -0.37
C GLN A 5 -12.40 -3.16 0.23
N LEU A 6 -11.66 -2.74 1.27
CA LEU A 6 -10.61 -3.57 1.87
C LEU A 6 -11.16 -4.81 2.60
N LEU A 7 -12.45 -4.81 2.95
CA LEU A 7 -13.12 -6.00 3.49
C LEU A 7 -13.65 -6.94 2.39
N LEU A 8 -14.28 -6.37 1.35
CA LEU A 8 -15.00 -7.17 0.36
C LEU A 8 -14.11 -7.68 -0.78
N GLU A 9 -13.09 -6.94 -1.17
CA GLU A 9 -12.24 -7.33 -2.31
C GLU A 9 -11.43 -8.61 -2.04
N PRO A 10 -10.80 -8.80 -0.87
CA PRO A 10 -10.22 -10.09 -0.49
C PRO A 10 -11.28 -11.21 -0.37
N LEU A 11 -12.47 -10.89 0.16
CA LEU A 11 -13.57 -11.86 0.25
C LEU A 11 -13.99 -12.40 -1.15
N ILE A 12 -14.07 -11.52 -2.15
CA ILE A 12 -14.38 -11.93 -3.53
C ILE A 12 -13.33 -12.96 -4.01
N GLY A 13 -12.06 -12.71 -3.76
CA GLY A 13 -10.99 -13.63 -4.11
C GLY A 13 -11.10 -14.97 -3.38
N ALA A 14 -11.40 -14.94 -2.09
CA ALA A 14 -11.58 -16.15 -1.27
C ALA A 14 -12.77 -17.00 -1.76
N ILE A 15 -13.92 -16.37 -2.05
CA ILE A 15 -15.09 -17.05 -2.59
C ILE A 15 -14.80 -17.63 -3.99
N ALA A 16 -14.12 -16.88 -4.85
CA ALA A 16 -13.73 -17.36 -6.18
C ALA A 16 -12.81 -18.60 -6.10
N GLY A 17 -11.96 -18.68 -5.07
CA GLY A 17 -11.13 -19.85 -4.77
C GLY A 17 -11.88 -21.02 -4.11
N GLY A 18 -13.18 -20.87 -3.80
CA GLY A 18 -13.99 -21.91 -3.14
C GLY A 18 -13.78 -22.02 -1.64
N ASN A 19 -13.27 -20.98 -0.99
CA ASN A 19 -12.99 -20.96 0.45
C ASN A 19 -14.20 -20.47 1.25
N VAL A 20 -14.26 -20.91 2.50
CA VAL A 20 -15.04 -20.26 3.56
C VAL A 20 -14.26 -19.11 4.15
N ALA A 21 -14.91 -18.09 4.71
CA ALA A 21 -14.23 -16.92 5.21
C ALA A 21 -14.77 -16.43 6.56
N VAL A 22 -13.86 -15.97 7.40
CA VAL A 22 -14.17 -15.18 8.59
C VAL A 22 -13.69 -13.75 8.35
N LEU A 23 -14.61 -12.80 8.42
CA LEU A 23 -14.34 -11.38 8.25
C LEU A 23 -14.25 -10.67 9.60
N LYS A 24 -13.27 -9.80 9.74
CA LYS A 24 -13.17 -8.88 10.90
C LYS A 24 -13.03 -7.45 10.39
N PRO A 25 -14.14 -6.69 10.26
CA PRO A 25 -14.08 -5.28 9.90
C PRO A 25 -13.40 -4.45 10.98
N SER A 26 -12.97 -3.23 10.62
CA SER A 26 -12.28 -2.33 11.55
C SER A 26 -13.25 -1.68 12.52
N GLU A 27 -12.93 -1.71 13.81
CA GLU A 27 -13.63 -1.02 14.90
C GLU A 27 -13.55 0.51 14.82
N PHE A 28 -12.61 1.06 14.07
CA PHE A 28 -12.46 2.51 13.88
C PHE A 28 -13.51 3.13 12.95
N THR A 29 -14.32 2.29 12.29
CA THR A 29 -15.40 2.73 11.40
C THR A 29 -16.74 2.08 11.81
N PRO A 30 -17.28 2.36 13.02
CA PRO A 30 -18.37 1.59 13.61
C PRO A 30 -19.66 1.60 12.79
N HIS A 31 -19.98 2.69 12.09
CA HIS A 31 -21.15 2.74 11.22
C HIS A 31 -21.01 1.82 10.00
N VAL A 32 -19.83 1.80 9.37
CA VAL A 32 -19.55 0.90 8.25
C VAL A 32 -19.50 -0.54 8.73
N GLU A 33 -18.84 -0.81 9.86
CA GLU A 33 -18.84 -2.13 10.50
C GLU A 33 -20.25 -2.68 10.67
N SER A 34 -21.16 -1.88 11.27
CA SER A 34 -22.57 -2.27 11.47
C SER A 34 -23.28 -2.63 10.17
N VAL A 35 -23.08 -1.82 9.11
CA VAL A 35 -23.66 -2.09 7.78
C VAL A 35 -23.08 -3.37 7.18
N MET A 36 -21.77 -3.57 7.27
CA MET A 36 -21.10 -4.77 6.73
C MET A 36 -21.56 -6.04 7.46
N VAL A 37 -21.70 -6.00 8.78
CA VAL A 37 -22.24 -7.12 9.58
C VAL A 37 -23.63 -7.53 9.08
N ARG A 38 -24.53 -6.55 8.90
CA ARG A 38 -25.88 -6.81 8.39
C ARG A 38 -25.85 -7.38 6.98
N LEU A 39 -25.11 -6.74 6.06
CA LEU A 39 -24.99 -7.18 4.67
C LEU A 39 -24.49 -8.63 4.57
N ILE A 40 -23.44 -8.97 5.29
CA ILE A 40 -22.86 -10.32 5.26
C ILE A 40 -23.86 -11.36 5.82
N LYS A 41 -24.51 -11.05 6.94
CA LYS A 41 -25.50 -11.97 7.55
C LYS A 41 -26.73 -12.17 6.68
N GLU A 42 -27.14 -11.18 5.90
CA GLU A 42 -28.26 -11.30 4.94
C GLU A 42 -27.87 -12.02 3.67
N ALA A 43 -26.60 -11.87 3.21
CA ALA A 43 -26.15 -12.41 1.93
C ALA A 43 -25.64 -13.87 2.01
N PHE A 44 -25.10 -14.30 3.16
CA PHE A 44 -24.42 -15.58 3.28
C PHE A 44 -24.88 -16.39 4.50
N ASP A 45 -24.88 -17.73 4.35
CA ASP A 45 -24.94 -18.64 5.49
C ASP A 45 -23.66 -18.48 6.33
N SER A 46 -23.80 -18.40 7.66
CA SER A 46 -22.68 -18.17 8.58
C SER A 46 -21.62 -19.28 8.57
N ARG A 47 -21.96 -20.47 8.09
CA ARG A 47 -21.00 -21.56 7.87
C ARG A 47 -20.13 -21.34 6.65
N TYR A 48 -20.54 -20.44 5.74
CA TYR A 48 -19.79 -20.11 4.54
C TYR A 48 -19.01 -18.81 4.69
N VAL A 49 -19.69 -17.72 5.08
CA VAL A 49 -19.04 -16.46 5.40
C VAL A 49 -19.57 -15.95 6.71
N SER A 50 -18.70 -15.83 7.71
CA SER A 50 -19.04 -15.26 9.02
C SER A 50 -18.33 -13.93 9.23
N VAL A 51 -18.91 -13.10 10.11
CA VAL A 51 -18.34 -11.81 10.50
C VAL A 51 -18.24 -11.70 12.01
N VAL A 52 -17.05 -11.34 12.48
CA VAL A 52 -16.72 -11.13 13.90
C VAL A 52 -16.37 -9.67 14.10
N THR A 53 -16.95 -9.05 15.11
CA THR A 53 -16.69 -7.66 15.51
C THR A 53 -15.96 -7.58 16.82
N GLY A 54 -15.29 -6.50 17.06
CA GLY A 54 -14.59 -6.22 18.31
C GLY A 54 -13.24 -5.52 18.09
N ASP A 55 -12.56 -5.27 19.20
CA ASP A 55 -11.30 -4.55 19.26
C ASP A 55 -10.06 -5.45 19.06
N TYR A 56 -8.90 -4.93 19.44
CA TYR A 56 -7.64 -5.66 19.34
C TYR A 56 -7.61 -6.98 20.12
N GLN A 57 -8.38 -7.14 21.20
CA GLN A 57 -8.44 -8.39 21.99
C GLN A 57 -9.11 -9.50 21.18
N VAL A 58 -10.19 -9.14 20.46
CA VAL A 58 -10.84 -10.08 19.54
C VAL A 58 -9.92 -10.44 18.37
N ASN A 59 -9.15 -9.48 17.85
CA ASN A 59 -8.14 -9.76 16.82
C ASN A 59 -7.09 -10.76 17.32
N GLN A 60 -6.59 -10.59 18.55
CA GLN A 60 -5.64 -11.54 19.15
C GLN A 60 -6.24 -12.92 19.29
N ALA A 61 -7.47 -13.02 19.80
CA ALA A 61 -8.16 -14.30 19.96
C ALA A 61 -8.38 -15.01 18.61
N LEU A 62 -8.73 -14.26 17.55
CA LEU A 62 -8.83 -14.84 16.19
C LEU A 62 -7.48 -15.34 15.68
N LEU A 63 -6.40 -14.58 15.89
CA LEU A 63 -5.06 -14.95 15.44
C LEU A 63 -4.46 -16.16 16.18
N ASP A 64 -5.00 -16.52 17.36
CA ASP A 64 -4.65 -17.73 18.07
C ASP A 64 -5.33 -19.00 17.50
N LEU A 65 -6.33 -18.82 16.62
CA LEU A 65 -6.99 -19.92 15.92
C LEU A 65 -6.18 -20.34 14.69
N ARG A 66 -6.35 -21.61 14.30
CA ARG A 66 -5.74 -22.15 13.08
C ARG A 66 -6.59 -21.79 11.87
N PHE A 67 -6.03 -21.00 10.96
CA PHE A 67 -6.58 -20.73 9.63
C PHE A 67 -5.70 -21.35 8.56
N ASP A 68 -6.29 -21.63 7.38
CA ASP A 68 -5.54 -22.09 6.20
C ASP A 68 -4.89 -20.92 5.45
N TYR A 69 -5.41 -19.70 5.62
CA TYR A 69 -4.86 -18.46 5.08
C TYR A 69 -5.28 -17.24 5.90
N ILE A 70 -4.40 -16.23 6.02
CA ILE A 70 -4.70 -14.95 6.65
C ILE A 70 -4.43 -13.83 5.65
N PHE A 71 -5.42 -12.97 5.43
CA PHE A 71 -5.27 -11.71 4.68
C PHE A 71 -5.41 -10.53 5.64
N PHE A 72 -4.42 -9.69 5.72
CA PHE A 72 -4.39 -8.56 6.65
C PHE A 72 -3.98 -7.27 5.95
N THR A 73 -4.71 -6.18 6.22
CA THR A 73 -4.35 -4.82 5.83
C THR A 73 -4.23 -3.96 7.10
N GLY A 74 -3.11 -3.25 7.24
CA GLY A 74 -2.89 -2.38 8.39
C GLY A 74 -1.46 -1.85 8.51
N SER A 75 -1.07 -1.43 9.72
CA SER A 75 0.27 -0.91 9.95
C SER A 75 1.34 -2.01 9.96
N VAL A 76 2.60 -1.63 9.66
CA VAL A 76 3.76 -2.53 9.71
C VAL A 76 3.88 -3.23 11.07
N ASN A 77 3.66 -2.51 12.17
CA ASN A 77 3.77 -3.07 13.52
C ASN A 77 2.73 -4.14 13.77
N VAL A 78 1.48 -3.93 13.36
CA VAL A 78 0.42 -4.94 13.50
C VAL A 78 0.66 -6.10 12.53
N GLY A 79 1.13 -5.84 11.32
CA GLY A 79 1.51 -6.88 10.35
C GLY A 79 2.56 -7.85 10.89
N LYS A 80 3.56 -7.36 11.65
CA LYS A 80 4.54 -8.21 12.34
C LYS A 80 3.89 -9.12 13.39
N ILE A 81 2.93 -8.61 14.16
CA ILE A 81 2.17 -9.41 15.14
C ILE A 81 1.36 -10.51 14.44
N VAL A 82 0.67 -10.15 13.34
CA VAL A 82 -0.08 -11.13 12.54
C VAL A 82 0.84 -12.22 11.99
N MET A 83 2.01 -11.86 11.47
CA MET A 83 3.01 -12.79 10.94
C MET A 83 3.56 -13.73 12.03
N GLU A 84 3.87 -13.18 13.21
CA GLU A 84 4.32 -13.96 14.37
C GLU A 84 3.27 -15.01 14.76
N LYS A 85 2.01 -14.62 14.90
CA LYS A 85 0.91 -15.52 15.25
C LYS A 85 0.67 -16.59 14.17
N ALA A 86 0.67 -16.20 12.90
CA ALA A 86 0.52 -17.11 11.77
C ALA A 86 1.62 -18.20 11.75
N SER A 87 2.84 -17.85 12.18
CA SER A 87 3.97 -18.79 12.23
C SER A 87 3.75 -19.99 13.15
N HIS A 88 2.94 -19.85 14.20
CA HIS A 88 2.64 -20.95 15.13
C HIS A 88 1.90 -22.12 14.46
N HIS A 89 1.18 -21.84 13.38
CA HIS A 89 0.42 -22.83 12.61
C HIS A 89 0.96 -23.03 11.19
N LEU A 90 2.06 -22.34 10.82
CA LEU A 90 2.59 -22.26 9.45
C LEU A 90 1.52 -21.76 8.46
N THR A 91 0.63 -20.89 8.92
CA THR A 91 -0.43 -20.33 8.09
C THR A 91 0.16 -19.35 7.08
N PRO A 92 0.00 -19.57 5.76
CA PRO A 92 0.38 -18.62 4.75
C PRO A 92 -0.46 -17.33 4.87
N LEU A 93 0.12 -16.20 4.47
CA LEU A 93 -0.54 -14.90 4.64
C LEU A 93 -0.22 -13.92 3.53
N THR A 94 -1.15 -12.98 3.33
CA THR A 94 -0.92 -11.73 2.61
C THR A 94 -0.95 -10.59 3.63
N LEU A 95 0.06 -9.73 3.55
CA LEU A 95 0.16 -8.51 4.34
C LEU A 95 0.15 -7.30 3.41
N GLU A 96 -0.86 -6.46 3.54
CA GLU A 96 -0.97 -5.18 2.87
C GLU A 96 -0.67 -4.08 3.90
N LEU A 97 0.53 -3.55 3.84
CA LEU A 97 1.04 -2.61 4.82
C LEU A 97 1.23 -1.23 4.18
N GLY A 98 1.74 -0.29 4.95
CA GLY A 98 2.03 1.06 4.46
C GLY A 98 3.50 1.23 4.06
N GLY A 99 3.94 2.46 4.12
CA GLY A 99 5.32 2.86 3.86
C GLY A 99 5.39 4.32 3.41
N LYS A 100 6.61 4.85 3.28
CA LYS A 100 6.83 6.21 2.78
C LYS A 100 6.89 6.19 1.26
N SER A 101 5.74 6.33 0.61
CA SER A 101 5.61 6.32 -0.86
C SER A 101 6.17 7.61 -1.48
N PRO A 102 7.32 7.56 -2.18
CA PRO A 102 7.96 8.72 -2.77
C PRO A 102 7.29 9.20 -4.04
N VAL A 103 7.42 10.50 -4.28
CA VAL A 103 7.22 11.11 -5.60
C VAL A 103 8.52 11.77 -6.03
N ILE A 104 8.97 11.48 -7.24
CA ILE A 104 10.14 12.12 -7.86
C ILE A 104 9.65 12.98 -9.02
N VAL A 105 9.90 14.29 -8.94
CA VAL A 105 9.57 15.27 -10.00
C VAL A 105 10.86 15.72 -10.65
N ASP A 106 11.05 15.33 -11.90
CA ASP A 106 12.21 15.66 -12.72
C ASP A 106 12.09 17.07 -13.34
N GLU A 107 13.21 17.65 -13.77
CA GLU A 107 13.24 18.96 -14.42
C GLU A 107 12.40 19.06 -15.71
N THR A 108 12.18 17.93 -16.38
CA THR A 108 11.39 17.85 -17.62
C THR A 108 9.89 17.68 -17.38
N ALA A 109 9.45 17.52 -16.12
CA ALA A 109 8.06 17.24 -15.78
C ALA A 109 7.12 18.39 -16.17
N ASN A 110 5.91 18.06 -16.61
CA ASN A 110 4.84 19.03 -16.72
C ASN A 110 4.36 19.42 -15.31
N LEU A 111 4.89 20.52 -14.76
CA LEU A 111 4.70 20.91 -13.37
C LEU A 111 3.23 21.12 -13.00
N LYS A 112 2.44 21.74 -13.86
CA LYS A 112 1.01 21.97 -13.61
C LYS A 112 0.24 20.67 -13.48
N LEU A 113 0.53 19.71 -14.36
CA LEU A 113 -0.09 18.38 -14.32
C LEU A 113 0.43 17.57 -13.14
N ALA A 114 1.73 17.62 -12.85
CA ALA A 114 2.34 16.96 -11.71
C ALA A 114 1.74 17.46 -10.40
N ALA A 115 1.68 18.78 -10.19
CA ALA A 115 1.06 19.37 -9.00
C ALA A 115 -0.39 18.94 -8.82
N LYS A 116 -1.18 18.92 -9.92
CA LYS A 116 -2.58 18.50 -9.87
C LYS A 116 -2.75 17.04 -9.46
N ARG A 117 -1.97 16.13 -10.05
CA ARG A 117 -2.06 14.69 -9.77
C ARG A 117 -1.48 14.33 -8.39
N ILE A 118 -0.41 15.01 -7.98
CA ILE A 118 0.17 14.83 -6.64
C ILE A 118 -0.78 15.35 -5.57
N ALA A 119 -1.35 16.53 -5.72
CA ALA A 119 -2.32 17.09 -4.78
C ALA A 119 -3.56 16.20 -4.66
N TRP A 120 -4.11 15.74 -5.78
CA TRP A 120 -5.23 14.81 -5.77
C TRP A 120 -4.89 13.52 -5.04
N GLY A 121 -3.78 12.87 -5.40
CA GLY A 121 -3.37 11.61 -4.76
C GLY A 121 -3.00 11.76 -3.30
N LYS A 122 -2.45 12.93 -2.89
CA LYS A 122 -2.11 13.18 -1.49
C LYS A 122 -3.31 13.49 -0.63
N PHE A 123 -4.22 14.34 -1.10
CA PHE A 123 -5.27 14.89 -0.25
C PHE A 123 -6.61 14.16 -0.35
N MET A 124 -6.76 13.22 -1.27
CA MET A 124 -7.88 12.29 -1.29
C MET A 124 -7.97 11.55 0.05
N ASN A 125 -9.18 11.43 0.61
CA ASN A 125 -9.43 10.85 1.93
C ASN A 125 -8.60 11.48 3.06
N ALA A 126 -8.32 12.79 2.97
CA ALA A 126 -7.43 13.53 3.87
C ALA A 126 -6.04 12.87 4.03
N GLY A 127 -5.51 12.29 2.97
CA GLY A 127 -4.20 11.64 2.96
C GLY A 127 -4.13 10.27 3.64
N GLN A 128 -5.24 9.74 4.11
CA GLN A 128 -5.32 8.45 4.80
C GLN A 128 -5.42 7.30 3.80
N THR A 129 -4.40 7.15 2.97
CA THR A 129 -4.31 6.15 1.90
C THR A 129 -2.89 5.58 1.85
N CYS A 130 -2.76 4.26 1.91
CA CYS A 130 -1.47 3.56 1.95
C CYS A 130 -0.57 3.81 0.73
N VAL A 131 -1.16 4.20 -0.38
CA VAL A 131 -0.46 4.58 -1.62
C VAL A 131 -0.45 6.10 -1.86
N ALA A 132 -0.90 6.91 -0.91
CA ALA A 132 -0.81 8.36 -1.04
C ALA A 132 0.66 8.80 -1.16
N PRO A 133 0.98 9.80 -1.98
CA PRO A 133 2.27 10.48 -1.93
C PRO A 133 2.64 10.83 -0.49
N ASP A 134 3.72 10.28 0.05
CA ASP A 134 4.10 10.53 1.43
C ASP A 134 5.12 11.66 1.54
N TYR A 135 6.00 11.80 0.54
CA TYR A 135 6.90 12.93 0.36
C TYR A 135 7.22 13.15 -1.12
N VAL A 136 7.68 14.36 -1.47
CA VAL A 136 8.03 14.74 -2.85
C VAL A 136 9.47 15.22 -2.92
N MET A 137 10.26 14.61 -3.79
CA MET A 137 11.57 15.10 -4.21
C MET A 137 11.42 15.81 -5.56
N VAL A 138 11.82 17.05 -5.64
CA VAL A 138 11.68 17.89 -6.86
C VAL A 138 13.07 18.32 -7.30
N HIS A 139 13.35 18.21 -8.60
CA HIS A 139 14.61 18.73 -9.13
C HIS A 139 14.77 20.22 -8.81
N HIS A 140 15.95 20.63 -8.33
CA HIS A 140 16.20 21.96 -7.78
C HIS A 140 15.84 23.09 -8.75
N SER A 141 16.05 22.88 -10.06
CA SER A 141 15.78 23.89 -11.10
C SER A 141 14.31 24.25 -11.25
N VAL A 142 13.40 23.39 -10.82
CA VAL A 142 11.93 23.55 -10.94
C VAL A 142 11.22 23.56 -9.59
N TYR A 143 11.97 23.51 -8.48
CA TYR A 143 11.40 23.34 -7.13
C TYR A 143 10.42 24.44 -6.74
N GLU A 144 10.83 25.72 -6.83
CA GLU A 144 9.98 26.85 -6.47
C GLU A 144 8.75 26.99 -7.40
N ALA A 145 8.94 26.70 -8.67
CA ALA A 145 7.83 26.70 -9.64
C ALA A 145 6.81 25.61 -9.32
N PHE A 146 7.28 24.42 -8.96
CA PHE A 146 6.42 23.31 -8.54
C PHE A 146 5.64 23.65 -7.26
N LEU A 147 6.27 24.21 -6.23
CA LEU A 147 5.59 24.62 -4.99
C LEU A 147 4.48 25.63 -5.27
N LYS A 148 4.71 26.61 -6.13
CA LYS A 148 3.71 27.60 -6.52
C LYS A 148 2.51 26.95 -7.22
N GLU A 149 2.76 26.04 -8.16
CA GLU A 149 1.69 25.29 -8.84
C GLU A 149 0.91 24.41 -7.83
N LEU A 150 1.60 23.74 -6.91
CA LEU A 150 1.00 22.89 -5.89
C LEU A 150 0.04 23.69 -4.99
N GLN A 151 0.47 24.86 -4.47
CA GLN A 151 -0.37 25.74 -3.66
C GLN A 151 -1.60 26.22 -4.43
N THR A 152 -1.41 26.61 -5.70
CA THR A 152 -2.49 27.05 -6.60
C THR A 152 -3.54 25.95 -6.79
N VAL A 153 -3.08 24.72 -6.99
CA VAL A 153 -3.96 23.56 -7.20
C VAL A 153 -4.74 23.23 -5.92
N ILE A 154 -4.08 23.16 -4.77
CA ILE A 154 -4.75 22.85 -3.48
C ILE A 154 -5.86 23.86 -3.21
N LYS A 155 -5.57 25.17 -3.41
CA LYS A 155 -6.56 26.21 -3.27
C LYS A 155 -7.71 26.06 -4.29
N SER A 156 -7.42 25.64 -5.51
CA SER A 156 -8.46 25.41 -6.53
C SER A 156 -9.35 24.20 -6.22
N PHE A 157 -8.85 23.20 -5.52
CA PHE A 157 -9.61 22.01 -5.13
C PHE A 157 -10.55 22.26 -3.96
N TYR A 158 -10.06 22.97 -2.95
CA TYR A 158 -10.75 23.03 -1.65
C TYR A 158 -11.19 24.44 -1.25
N GLY A 159 -10.78 25.49 -1.99
CA GLY A 159 -11.09 26.89 -1.67
C GLY A 159 -10.23 27.46 -0.54
N ASP A 160 -10.66 28.60 0.02
CA ASP A 160 -9.95 29.30 1.09
C ASP A 160 -10.34 28.80 2.49
N ASN A 161 -11.53 28.23 2.66
CA ASN A 161 -12.00 27.67 3.93
C ASN A 161 -12.18 26.15 3.79
N ILE A 162 -11.07 25.41 3.90
CA ILE A 162 -11.04 23.97 3.66
C ILE A 162 -11.83 23.21 4.73
N GLN A 163 -11.85 23.69 5.98
CA GLN A 163 -12.57 23.03 7.06
C GLN A 163 -14.09 22.96 6.81
N SER A 164 -14.66 23.98 6.19
CA SER A 164 -16.09 24.01 5.85
C SER A 164 -16.42 23.32 4.53
N ASN A 165 -15.41 22.90 3.75
CA ASN A 165 -15.63 22.23 2.48
C ASN A 165 -16.12 20.79 2.71
N PRO A 166 -17.33 20.41 2.24
CA PRO A 166 -17.89 19.08 2.44
C PRO A 166 -17.15 17.98 1.66
N GLU A 167 -16.32 18.33 0.70
CA GLU A 167 -15.52 17.39 -0.08
C GLU A 167 -14.18 17.01 0.60
N PHE A 168 -13.81 17.71 1.69
CA PHE A 168 -12.58 17.39 2.43
C PHE A 168 -12.90 16.54 3.67
N GLY A 169 -12.23 15.39 3.78
CA GLY A 169 -12.43 14.42 4.85
C GLY A 169 -11.91 14.86 6.22
N ARG A 170 -12.08 13.97 7.20
CA ARG A 170 -11.55 14.12 8.58
C ARG A 170 -10.64 12.95 8.92
N ILE A 171 -9.75 13.15 9.87
CA ILE A 171 -8.91 12.09 10.43
C ILE A 171 -9.78 11.13 11.24
N VAL A 172 -9.59 9.82 11.06
CA VAL A 172 -10.47 8.78 11.59
C VAL A 172 -10.57 8.78 13.13
N THR A 173 -9.47 9.10 13.84
CA THR A 173 -9.43 9.17 15.30
C THR A 173 -8.73 10.43 15.78
N THR A 174 -9.13 10.91 16.98
CA THR A 174 -8.47 12.05 17.64
C THR A 174 -6.99 11.76 17.92
N ARG A 175 -6.65 10.51 18.29
CA ARG A 175 -5.24 10.10 18.50
C ARG A 175 -4.38 10.34 17.24
N HIS A 176 -4.87 9.98 16.06
CA HIS A 176 -4.15 10.21 14.81
C HIS A 176 -4.10 11.69 14.44
N ALA A 177 -5.20 12.44 14.70
CA ALA A 177 -5.21 13.89 14.50
C ALA A 177 -4.18 14.59 15.40
N SER A 178 -4.08 14.21 16.69
CA SER A 178 -3.08 14.76 17.62
C SER A 178 -1.65 14.47 17.11
N ARG A 179 -1.35 13.25 16.70
CA ARG A 179 -0.02 12.92 16.13
C ARG A 179 0.34 13.81 14.92
N LEU A 180 -0.62 14.07 14.05
CA LEU A 180 -0.39 14.95 12.89
C LEU A 180 -0.23 16.41 13.31
N ALA A 181 -0.96 16.86 14.31
CA ALA A 181 -0.81 18.19 14.90
C ALA A 181 0.59 18.40 15.51
N ASP A 182 1.07 17.41 16.26
CA ASP A 182 2.43 17.44 16.85
C ASP A 182 3.51 17.53 15.76
N LEU A 183 3.33 16.80 14.63
CA LEU A 183 4.25 16.90 13.49
C LEU A 183 4.23 18.27 12.82
N ILE A 184 3.05 18.91 12.71
CA ILE A 184 2.96 20.29 12.19
C ILE A 184 3.67 21.25 13.13
N GLU A 185 3.41 21.17 14.42
CA GLU A 185 4.00 22.08 15.41
C GLU A 185 5.52 21.94 15.48
N GLY A 186 6.03 20.71 15.48
CA GLY A 186 7.48 20.44 15.48
C GLY A 186 8.22 20.86 14.21
N ASN A 187 7.51 21.18 13.12
CA ASN A 187 8.08 21.60 11.84
C ASN A 187 7.43 22.89 11.29
N ARG A 188 6.94 23.74 12.19
CA ARG A 188 6.15 24.94 11.85
C ARG A 188 6.89 25.94 10.95
N ASP A 189 8.18 26.08 11.13
CA ASP A 189 9.08 26.95 10.36
C ASP A 189 9.22 26.51 8.89
N GLN A 190 8.96 25.24 8.58
CA GLN A 190 9.01 24.69 7.23
C GLN A 190 7.66 24.75 6.50
N VAL A 191 6.58 25.10 7.20
CA VAL A 191 5.23 25.19 6.58
C VAL A 191 5.17 26.35 5.60
N VAL A 192 4.80 26.05 4.36
CA VAL A 192 4.59 27.04 3.29
C VAL A 192 3.13 27.19 2.89
N MET A 193 2.29 26.27 3.31
CA MET A 193 0.83 26.32 3.10
C MET A 193 0.14 25.46 4.16
N GLY A 194 -1.04 25.89 4.63
CA GLY A 194 -1.86 25.15 5.58
C GLY A 194 -1.35 25.25 7.01
N GLY A 195 -1.52 24.19 7.77
CA GLY A 195 -1.08 24.09 9.15
C GLY A 195 -2.16 24.40 10.19
N ALA A 196 -3.41 24.62 9.79
CA ALA A 196 -4.53 24.73 10.72
C ALA A 196 -4.96 23.36 11.22
N VAL A 197 -5.34 23.31 12.49
CA VAL A 197 -5.73 22.08 13.20
C VAL A 197 -6.97 22.38 14.07
N ASP A 198 -7.94 21.47 14.01
CA ASP A 198 -9.07 21.42 14.94
C ASP A 198 -9.23 19.96 15.40
N LEU A 199 -8.80 19.68 16.65
CA LEU A 199 -8.82 18.33 17.19
C LEU A 199 -10.24 17.85 17.55
N GLU A 200 -11.17 18.78 17.87
CA GLU A 200 -12.56 18.41 18.16
C GLU A 200 -13.25 17.92 16.89
N ASP A 201 -13.02 18.61 15.77
CA ASP A 201 -13.50 18.22 14.43
C ASP A 201 -12.60 17.16 13.75
N ARG A 202 -11.47 16.81 14.37
CA ARG A 202 -10.44 15.95 13.77
C ARG A 202 -9.98 16.47 12.40
N PHE A 203 -10.02 17.77 12.22
CA PHE A 203 -9.58 18.45 11.03
C PHE A 203 -8.08 18.71 11.09
N ILE A 204 -7.39 18.34 10.01
CA ILE A 204 -6.01 18.71 9.73
C ILE A 204 -6.00 19.31 8.33
N GLU A 205 -5.58 20.54 8.21
CA GLU A 205 -5.53 21.23 6.93
C GLU A 205 -4.48 20.58 6.00
N PRO A 206 -4.72 20.51 4.67
CA PRO A 206 -3.68 20.20 3.70
C PRO A 206 -2.45 21.06 3.92
N THR A 207 -1.35 20.45 4.38
CA THR A 207 -0.15 21.16 4.83
C THR A 207 1.03 20.76 3.98
N VAL A 208 1.70 21.75 3.38
CA VAL A 208 2.92 21.57 2.58
C VAL A 208 4.12 22.13 3.34
N PHE A 209 5.17 21.32 3.43
CA PHE A 209 6.44 21.67 4.05
C PHE A 209 7.53 21.78 2.98
N LYS A 210 8.41 22.79 3.09
CA LYS A 210 9.53 22.98 2.17
C LYS A 210 10.87 22.57 2.79
N GLU A 211 11.82 22.19 1.93
CA GLU A 211 13.20 21.89 2.30
C GLU A 211 13.32 20.94 3.50
N VAL A 212 12.45 19.92 3.53
CA VAL A 212 12.48 18.89 4.58
C VAL A 212 13.74 18.04 4.42
N THR A 213 14.40 17.73 5.51
CA THR A 213 15.58 16.86 5.53
C THR A 213 15.23 15.42 5.89
N LEU A 214 16.10 14.47 5.55
CA LEU A 214 15.91 13.04 5.91
C LEU A 214 15.85 12.78 7.41
N THR A 215 16.37 13.69 8.22
CA THR A 215 16.38 13.60 9.69
C THR A 215 15.17 14.25 10.36
N SER A 216 14.27 14.85 9.57
CA SER A 216 13.03 15.44 10.08
C SER A 216 12.08 14.36 10.61
N SER A 217 11.33 14.66 11.67
CA SER A 217 10.25 13.81 12.19
C SER A 217 9.17 13.50 11.14
N LEU A 218 9.00 14.37 10.13
CA LEU A 218 8.13 14.11 8.97
C LEU A 218 8.61 12.94 8.09
N MET A 219 9.87 12.54 8.25
CA MET A 219 10.49 11.47 7.46
C MET A 219 10.68 10.16 8.24
N GLU A 220 10.35 10.10 9.53
CA GLU A 220 10.55 8.89 10.34
C GLU A 220 9.59 7.77 9.97
N ASP A 221 8.28 8.06 9.96
CA ASP A 221 7.22 7.10 9.72
C ASP A 221 6.28 7.54 8.60
N GLU A 222 5.39 6.64 8.13
CA GLU A 222 4.29 6.94 7.24
C GLU A 222 3.38 8.03 7.86
N LEU A 223 3.11 9.09 7.11
CA LEU A 223 2.32 10.22 7.61
C LEU A 223 0.84 9.86 7.77
N PHE A 224 0.27 9.15 6.80
CA PHE A 224 -1.13 8.72 6.78
C PHE A 224 -2.11 9.86 7.14
N GLY A 225 -1.89 11.00 6.52
CA GLY A 225 -2.60 12.24 6.75
C GLY A 225 -2.26 13.31 5.72
N PRO A 226 -2.89 14.51 5.77
CA PRO A 226 -2.78 15.53 4.73
C PRO A 226 -1.52 16.40 4.87
N LEU A 227 -0.39 15.81 5.23
CA LEU A 227 0.91 16.45 5.37
C LEU A 227 1.80 16.06 4.20
N LEU A 228 2.38 17.01 3.48
CA LEU A 228 3.22 16.78 2.31
C LEU A 228 4.59 17.44 2.46
N PRO A 229 5.58 16.72 2.99
CA PRO A 229 6.97 17.16 2.96
C PRO A 229 7.48 17.24 1.53
N THR A 230 8.19 18.32 1.21
CA THR A 230 8.90 18.47 -0.05
C THR A 230 10.37 18.75 0.18
N MET A 231 11.22 18.25 -0.69
CA MET A 231 12.67 18.48 -0.67
C MET A 231 13.20 18.67 -2.08
N SER A 232 14.21 19.53 -2.25
CA SER A 232 14.90 19.67 -3.52
C SER A 232 16.00 18.59 -3.66
N TYR A 233 16.31 18.20 -4.91
CA TYR A 233 17.45 17.35 -5.22
C TYR A 233 18.20 17.90 -6.45
N GLN A 234 19.50 17.61 -6.54
CA GLN A 234 20.37 18.01 -7.65
C GLN A 234 20.93 16.83 -8.43
N SER A 235 20.96 15.66 -7.81
CA SER A 235 21.60 14.48 -8.40
C SER A 235 20.81 13.19 -8.16
N MET A 236 21.04 12.21 -9.03
CA MET A 236 20.54 10.86 -8.86
C MET A 236 21.01 10.21 -7.54
N ASP A 237 22.19 10.58 -7.04
CA ASP A 237 22.72 9.99 -5.80
C ASP A 237 21.98 10.51 -4.55
N GLU A 238 21.43 11.71 -4.59
CA GLU A 238 20.54 12.21 -3.53
C GLU A 238 19.22 11.45 -3.52
N ILE A 239 18.62 11.20 -4.70
CA ILE A 239 17.43 10.34 -4.81
C ILE A 239 17.74 8.95 -4.24
N LYS A 240 18.83 8.32 -4.66
CA LYS A 240 19.25 6.99 -4.17
C LYS A 240 19.44 6.96 -2.66
N ARG A 241 20.01 8.01 -2.06
CA ARG A 241 20.21 8.11 -0.62
C ARG A 241 18.87 8.15 0.12
N CYS A 242 17.94 8.96 -0.37
CA CYS A 242 16.59 9.07 0.20
C CYS A 242 15.83 7.74 0.10
N LEU A 243 15.83 7.11 -1.07
CA LEU A 243 15.13 5.84 -1.30
C LEU A 243 15.75 4.67 -0.52
N LYS A 244 17.06 4.71 -0.24
CA LYS A 244 17.71 3.73 0.64
C LYS A 244 17.33 3.91 2.11
N ALA A 245 17.06 5.13 2.56
CA ALA A 245 16.59 5.39 3.91
C ALA A 245 15.15 4.86 4.14
N HIS A 246 14.33 4.84 3.08
CA HIS A 246 12.94 4.36 3.11
C HIS A 246 12.72 3.28 2.05
N PRO A 247 13.30 2.07 2.24
CA PRO A 247 13.28 1.01 1.22
C PRO A 247 11.89 0.37 1.10
N ASN A 248 11.62 -0.17 -0.09
CA ASN A 248 10.44 -0.98 -0.36
C ASN A 248 9.10 -0.27 -0.07
N PRO A 249 8.85 0.94 -0.59
CA PRO A 249 7.56 1.58 -0.40
C PRO A 249 6.45 0.79 -1.10
N LEU A 250 5.21 0.93 -0.62
CA LEU A 250 4.05 0.31 -1.27
C LEU A 250 3.81 0.92 -2.65
N ALA A 251 3.94 2.25 -2.79
CA ALA A 251 3.82 2.93 -4.07
C ALA A 251 5.06 3.78 -4.39
N PHE A 252 5.32 3.95 -5.70
CA PHE A 252 6.43 4.74 -6.24
C PHE A 252 5.96 5.55 -7.45
N TYR A 253 6.23 6.86 -7.44
CA TYR A 253 5.73 7.78 -8.46
C TYR A 253 6.86 8.58 -9.08
N VAL A 254 6.87 8.68 -10.41
CA VAL A 254 7.84 9.46 -11.17
C VAL A 254 7.11 10.40 -12.13
N PHE A 255 7.39 11.68 -12.06
CA PHE A 255 6.91 12.69 -13.01
C PHE A 255 8.09 13.19 -13.84
N SER A 256 8.10 12.84 -15.12
CA SER A 256 9.17 13.17 -16.07
C SER A 256 8.72 12.92 -17.51
N GLU A 257 9.15 13.78 -18.42
CA GLU A 257 9.06 13.54 -19.87
C GLU A 257 10.29 12.77 -20.38
N ASN A 258 11.33 12.64 -19.56
CA ASN A 258 12.51 11.83 -19.85
C ASN A 258 12.27 10.36 -19.56
N LYS A 259 11.96 9.57 -20.59
CA LYS A 259 11.69 8.12 -20.46
C LYS A 259 12.87 7.34 -19.90
N ALA A 260 14.11 7.73 -20.22
CA ALA A 260 15.31 7.05 -19.71
C ALA A 260 15.45 7.25 -18.20
N PHE A 261 15.19 8.46 -17.71
CA PHE A 261 15.19 8.77 -16.28
C PHE A 261 14.13 7.94 -15.53
N SER A 262 12.89 7.96 -16.03
CA SER A 262 11.80 7.18 -15.42
C SER A 262 12.12 5.70 -15.42
N HIS A 263 12.59 5.13 -16.53
CA HIS A 263 12.97 3.73 -16.65
C HIS A 263 14.12 3.35 -15.69
N GLN A 264 15.13 4.22 -15.55
CA GLN A 264 16.22 4.01 -14.61
C GLN A 264 15.71 3.87 -13.18
N LEU A 265 14.82 4.77 -12.72
CA LEU A 265 14.28 4.74 -11.38
C LEU A 265 13.44 3.48 -11.11
N ILE A 266 12.50 3.14 -12.02
CA ILE A 266 11.62 1.98 -11.81
C ILE A 266 12.35 0.64 -11.88
N THR A 267 13.54 0.58 -12.51
CA THR A 267 14.34 -0.66 -12.59
C THR A 267 15.36 -0.81 -11.46
N GLN A 268 15.80 0.30 -10.87
CA GLN A 268 16.82 0.28 -9.81
C GLN A 268 16.27 0.05 -8.41
N PHE A 269 14.99 0.31 -8.17
CA PHE A 269 14.39 0.25 -6.84
C PHE A 269 13.27 -0.76 -6.77
N SER A 270 13.12 -1.39 -5.60
CA SER A 270 12.02 -2.31 -5.31
C SER A 270 10.87 -1.55 -4.66
N PHE A 271 9.65 -1.76 -5.14
CA PHE A 271 8.42 -1.18 -4.62
C PHE A 271 7.22 -2.06 -4.96
N GLY A 272 6.09 -1.83 -4.32
CA GLY A 272 4.86 -2.60 -4.57
C GLY A 272 4.27 -2.37 -5.95
N GLY A 273 3.95 -1.15 -6.28
CA GLY A 273 3.42 -0.70 -7.56
C GLY A 273 3.63 0.80 -7.76
N GLY A 274 3.21 1.37 -8.86
CA GLY A 274 3.41 2.81 -9.07
C GLY A 274 2.93 3.33 -10.40
N CYS A 275 3.16 4.63 -10.63
CA CYS A 275 2.78 5.32 -11.85
C CYS A 275 3.92 6.20 -12.38
N ILE A 276 4.00 6.33 -13.69
CA ILE A 276 4.75 7.40 -14.36
C ILE A 276 3.76 8.48 -14.76
N ASN A 277 4.05 9.72 -14.41
CA ASN A 277 3.21 10.90 -14.64
C ASN A 277 1.79 10.82 -14.06
N ASP A 278 1.57 9.98 -13.03
CA ASP A 278 0.31 9.88 -12.31
C ASP A 278 0.54 9.45 -10.86
N THR A 279 -0.54 9.40 -10.06
CA THR A 279 -0.55 8.84 -8.69
C THR A 279 -1.76 7.95 -8.52
N ILE A 280 -1.68 6.95 -7.62
CA ILE A 280 -2.80 6.09 -7.16
C ILE A 280 -3.45 5.23 -8.25
N THR A 281 -3.61 5.68 -9.50
CA THR A 281 -4.41 5.04 -10.54
C THR A 281 -4.05 3.58 -10.84
N HIS A 282 -2.83 3.13 -10.49
CA HIS A 282 -2.44 1.73 -10.60
C HIS A 282 -3.29 0.80 -9.70
N VAL A 283 -3.86 1.33 -8.61
CA VAL A 283 -4.75 0.57 -7.70
C VAL A 283 -6.17 0.42 -8.26
N ALA A 284 -6.59 1.34 -9.12
CA ALA A 284 -7.94 1.34 -9.68
C ALA A 284 -8.17 0.21 -10.73
N SER A 285 -7.10 -0.38 -11.24
CA SER A 285 -7.19 -1.43 -12.27
C SER A 285 -7.23 -2.83 -11.63
N SER A 286 -8.35 -3.52 -11.78
CA SER A 286 -8.48 -4.94 -11.40
C SER A 286 -7.61 -5.90 -12.21
N ARG A 287 -6.95 -5.42 -13.28
CA ARG A 287 -6.03 -6.24 -14.09
C ARG A 287 -4.59 -6.17 -13.60
N LEU A 288 -4.27 -5.21 -12.75
CA LEU A 288 -2.94 -5.07 -12.17
C LEU A 288 -2.92 -5.71 -10.77
N PRO A 289 -1.99 -6.62 -10.49
CA PRO A 289 -1.83 -7.15 -9.14
C PRO A 289 -1.38 -6.03 -8.21
N PHE A 290 -2.00 -5.95 -7.04
CA PHE A 290 -1.67 -4.98 -5.99
C PHE A 290 -1.06 -5.69 -4.79
N GLY A 291 -0.03 -5.11 -4.18
CA GLY A 291 0.62 -5.61 -2.97
C GLY A 291 2.01 -5.06 -2.77
N GLY A 292 2.49 -5.10 -1.53
CA GLY A 292 3.78 -4.60 -1.09
C GLY A 292 4.95 -5.55 -1.35
N VAL A 293 6.15 -5.11 -0.96
CA VAL A 293 7.38 -5.89 -0.95
C VAL A 293 8.19 -5.52 0.30
N GLY A 294 8.74 -6.52 0.99
CA GLY A 294 9.53 -6.28 2.20
C GLY A 294 8.72 -5.59 3.29
N SER A 295 9.11 -4.37 3.69
CA SER A 295 8.42 -3.61 4.75
C SER A 295 7.03 -3.14 4.38
N SER A 296 6.68 -3.04 3.09
CA SER A 296 5.32 -2.66 2.66
C SER A 296 4.36 -3.84 2.51
N GLY A 297 4.84 -5.07 2.69
CA GLY A 297 3.97 -6.24 2.71
C GLY A 297 4.51 -7.45 1.96
N MET A 298 3.65 -8.45 1.80
CA MET A 298 3.89 -9.68 1.04
C MET A 298 2.58 -10.21 0.47
N GLY A 299 2.68 -10.94 -0.63
CA GLY A 299 1.52 -11.39 -1.40
C GLY A 299 1.04 -10.34 -2.40
N ARG A 300 0.01 -10.67 -3.14
CA ARG A 300 -0.62 -9.84 -4.16
C ARG A 300 -2.09 -10.18 -4.24
N TYR A 301 -2.94 -9.18 -4.53
CA TYR A 301 -4.35 -9.42 -4.82
C TYR A 301 -4.82 -8.50 -5.95
N HIS A 302 -6.06 -8.35 -6.22
CA HIS A 302 -6.78 -7.81 -7.37
C HIS A 302 -6.86 -8.81 -8.54
N GLY A 303 -8.06 -8.97 -9.07
CA GLY A 303 -8.34 -9.80 -10.23
C GLY A 303 -7.82 -11.25 -10.12
N GLU A 304 -7.07 -11.69 -11.12
CA GLU A 304 -6.47 -13.03 -11.15
C GLU A 304 -5.50 -13.29 -9.98
N ALA A 305 -4.79 -12.25 -9.50
CA ALA A 305 -3.92 -12.38 -8.35
C ALA A 305 -4.68 -12.74 -7.08
N SER A 306 -5.90 -12.22 -6.89
CA SER A 306 -6.76 -12.63 -5.76
C SER A 306 -7.11 -14.12 -5.81
N PHE A 307 -7.46 -14.64 -6.97
CA PHE A 307 -7.72 -16.08 -7.14
C PHE A 307 -6.49 -16.93 -6.79
N LYS A 308 -5.31 -16.54 -7.30
CA LYS A 308 -4.04 -17.23 -7.01
C LYS A 308 -3.67 -17.17 -5.53
N THR A 309 -3.95 -16.06 -4.86
CA THR A 309 -3.68 -15.85 -3.43
C THR A 309 -4.48 -16.80 -2.55
N PHE A 310 -5.74 -17.04 -2.88
CA PHE A 310 -6.62 -17.92 -2.10
C PHE A 310 -6.73 -19.35 -2.62
N THR A 311 -5.83 -19.75 -3.52
CA THR A 311 -5.71 -21.11 -4.04
C THR A 311 -4.25 -21.56 -4.01
N TYR A 312 -3.99 -22.84 -4.20
CA TYR A 312 -2.63 -23.35 -4.38
C TYR A 312 -2.57 -24.31 -5.56
N GLU A 313 -1.44 -24.33 -6.23
CA GLU A 313 -1.17 -25.21 -7.35
C GLU A 313 -0.66 -26.57 -6.86
N LYS A 314 -1.26 -27.64 -7.36
CA LYS A 314 -0.90 -29.02 -7.03
C LYS A 314 -0.33 -29.71 -8.27
N SER A 315 0.96 -30.07 -8.21
CA SER A 315 1.61 -30.79 -9.29
C SER A 315 1.22 -32.28 -9.26
N MET A 316 0.69 -32.78 -10.38
CA MET A 316 0.30 -34.18 -10.55
C MET A 316 0.94 -34.76 -11.81
N VAL A 317 1.51 -35.94 -11.71
CA VAL A 317 2.01 -36.72 -12.85
C VAL A 317 1.13 -37.95 -13.04
N ASN A 318 0.45 -38.03 -14.17
CA ASN A 318 -0.26 -39.25 -14.58
C ASN A 318 0.59 -40.03 -15.57
N ARG A 319 1.04 -41.21 -15.19
CA ARG A 319 1.90 -42.06 -16.00
C ARG A 319 1.16 -43.29 -16.49
N SER A 320 1.31 -43.61 -17.78
CA SER A 320 0.77 -44.84 -18.35
C SER A 320 1.35 -46.07 -17.66
N THR A 321 0.50 -47.03 -17.31
CA THR A 321 0.90 -48.34 -16.80
C THR A 321 1.29 -49.33 -17.94
N LYS A 322 0.99 -48.96 -19.20
CA LYS A 322 1.31 -49.78 -20.38
C LYS A 322 2.72 -49.50 -20.94
N ILE A 323 3.31 -48.35 -20.63
CA ILE A 323 4.65 -47.97 -21.09
C ILE A 323 5.57 -47.92 -19.87
N HIS A 324 6.58 -48.77 -19.88
CA HIS A 324 7.51 -48.91 -18.78
C HIS A 324 8.95 -48.67 -19.25
N LEU A 325 9.61 -47.68 -18.69
CA LEU A 325 11.02 -47.37 -18.99
C LEU A 325 11.89 -47.95 -17.89
N ASN A 326 12.46 -49.13 -18.15
CA ASN A 326 13.34 -49.81 -17.18
C ASN A 326 14.66 -49.07 -16.91
N LEU A 327 14.98 -48.04 -17.71
CA LEU A 327 16.21 -47.29 -17.62
C LEU A 327 16.40 -46.56 -16.28
N VAL A 328 15.29 -46.06 -15.72
CA VAL A 328 15.29 -45.26 -14.49
C VAL A 328 15.24 -46.08 -13.20
N PHE A 329 15.09 -47.40 -13.27
CA PHE A 329 15.02 -48.28 -12.12
C PHE A 329 16.29 -49.09 -11.91
N PRO A 330 16.64 -49.46 -10.68
CA PRO A 330 17.74 -50.40 -10.43
C PRO A 330 17.48 -51.78 -11.06
N PRO A 331 18.55 -52.58 -11.32
CA PRO A 331 19.94 -52.24 -11.15
C PRO A 331 20.47 -51.33 -12.26
N TYR A 332 21.26 -50.34 -11.86
CA TYR A 332 21.74 -49.28 -12.80
C TYR A 332 22.90 -49.71 -13.70
N LYS A 333 23.78 -50.61 -13.20
CA LYS A 333 24.94 -51.13 -13.99
C LYS A 333 25.51 -50.11 -15.01
N ASP A 334 25.48 -50.43 -16.29
CA ASP A 334 26.00 -49.58 -17.36
C ASP A 334 25.08 -48.46 -17.86
N LYS A 335 23.90 -48.33 -17.24
CA LYS A 335 22.87 -47.32 -17.65
C LYS A 335 23.34 -45.88 -17.45
N LEU A 336 24.34 -45.64 -16.60
CA LEU A 336 24.81 -44.29 -16.28
C LEU A 336 25.24 -43.49 -17.51
N LYS A 337 25.91 -44.14 -18.49
CA LYS A 337 26.34 -43.47 -19.74
C LYS A 337 25.13 -43.03 -20.56
N LEU A 338 24.09 -43.85 -20.62
CA LEU A 338 22.88 -43.55 -21.36
C LEU A 338 22.05 -42.46 -20.67
N ILE A 339 21.92 -42.50 -19.34
CA ILE A 339 21.23 -41.48 -18.54
C ILE A 339 21.91 -40.12 -18.71
N LYS A 340 23.25 -40.06 -18.63
CA LYS A 340 24.01 -38.81 -18.86
C LYS A 340 23.80 -38.21 -20.26
N LYS A 341 23.51 -39.04 -21.25
CA LYS A 341 23.22 -38.57 -22.62
C LYS A 341 21.82 -37.99 -22.78
N ILE A 342 20.84 -38.52 -22.00
CA ILE A 342 19.45 -38.05 -22.03
C ILE A 342 19.24 -36.77 -21.18
N MET A 343 20.07 -36.58 -20.15
CA MET A 343 20.02 -35.42 -19.25
C MET A 343 20.80 -34.19 -19.77
N LYS A 344 21.48 -34.27 -20.91
CA LYS A 344 22.05 -33.15 -21.65
C LYS A 344 21.04 -32.61 -22.65
#